data_cfd835541c329b3c0159bace2b8044af
#
_entry.id   cfd835541c329b3c0159bace2b8044af
#
_cell.length_a   1.000
_cell.length_b   1.000
_cell.length_c   1.000
_cell.angle_alpha   90.00
_cell.angle_beta   90.00
_cell.angle_gamma   90.00
#
_symmetry.space_group_name_H-M   'P 1'
#
loop_
_entity.id
_entity.type
_entity.pdbx_description
1 polymer ?
#
loop_
_entity_poly.entity_id
_entity_poly.type
_entity_poly.pdbx_seq_one_letter_code
_entity_poly.pdbx_strand_id
1 'polypeptide(L)'
;MKTALLSLGLSLLTCFGVTHAQSGTHTANPTPTKNIVETAAGTGTFNTLLSAAKAAGLADALTKGEYTVFAPTDEAFAKLDKQVVADLLKPENKMQLAAILKYHVVVGKVMVKDAAKLTATPTLNGQRIALDVAAKQPMVGGAKVLKTDISCSNGIIHVVDSVIMPTTKTIPEIAAEAGSFKTLLAAAKAAGLAETLGTEGPFTIFAPNDKAFEKLPAGTVETLLKPENKQKLADILKYHVVSGRVYDAEALKAGKAETLLSKNMIMAKQMGKDVKINDAKVLKTNIEASNGVIHVIDRVLTPAK
;
A
#
# COMPACT_ATOMS: atom_id res chain seq x y z
N MET A 1 -40.43 74.68 -24.42
CA MET A 1 -40.96 75.81 -23.59
C MET A 1 -40.37 75.68 -22.19
N LYS A 2 -39.66 76.78 -21.78
CA LYS A 2 -39.38 77.27 -20.44
C LYS A 2 -38.53 76.31 -19.56
N THR A 3 -37.17 76.54 -19.48
CA THR A 3 -36.43 77.51 -18.65
C THR A 3 -36.92 77.61 -17.19
N ALA A 4 -35.99 77.21 -16.27
CA ALA A 4 -35.60 78.13 -15.18
C ALA A 4 -34.35 77.58 -14.42
N LEU A 5 -33.36 78.40 -14.36
CA LEU A 5 -32.16 78.38 -13.55
C LEU A 5 -32.50 78.72 -12.09
N LEU A 6 -31.63 78.38 -11.17
CA LEU A 6 -30.96 79.18 -10.07
C LEU A 6 -30.59 78.19 -8.96
N SER A 7 -29.49 78.11 -8.49
CA SER A 7 -28.31 78.82 -8.02
C SER A 7 -27.93 78.39 -6.64
N LEU A 8 -26.69 78.12 -6.43
CA LEU A 8 -25.80 78.45 -5.31
C LEU A 8 -26.07 77.91 -3.91
N GLY A 9 -25.14 77.21 -3.38
CA GLY A 9 -24.99 76.88 -1.99
C GLY A 9 -23.69 76.15 -1.68
N LEU A 10 -22.59 76.86 -1.65
CA LEU A 10 -21.26 76.40 -1.19
C LEU A 10 -21.30 76.12 0.31
N SER A 11 -21.02 74.89 0.72
CA SER A 11 -20.65 74.67 2.12
C SER A 11 -19.60 73.52 2.16
N LEU A 12 -18.39 73.93 2.41
CA LEU A 12 -17.22 73.13 2.67
C LEU A 12 -17.36 72.53 4.07
N LEU A 13 -17.44 71.14 4.14
CA LEU A 13 -17.25 70.45 5.41
C LEU A 13 -16.33 69.24 5.15
N THR A 14 -15.09 69.44 5.51
CA THR A 14 -14.05 68.40 5.51
C THR A 14 -14.33 67.43 6.64
N CYS A 15 -14.83 66.23 6.33
CA CYS A 15 -14.77 65.11 7.25
C CYS A 15 -13.65 64.19 6.82
N PHE A 16 -12.59 64.19 7.59
CA PHE A 16 -11.54 63.16 7.57
C PHE A 16 -12.15 61.82 7.94
N GLY A 17 -12.50 61.00 6.95
CA GLY A 17 -12.84 59.59 7.10
C GLY A 17 -11.55 58.78 7.20
N VAL A 18 -11.18 58.43 8.43
CA VAL A 18 -10.15 57.40 8.67
C VAL A 18 -10.71 56.07 8.21
N THR A 19 -10.35 55.64 6.99
CA THR A 19 -10.57 54.26 6.56
C THR A 19 -9.61 53.38 7.34
N HIS A 20 -10.12 52.70 8.38
CA HIS A 20 -9.46 51.54 8.96
C HIS A 20 -9.46 50.46 7.91
N ALA A 21 -8.37 50.32 7.16
CA ALA A 21 -8.04 49.11 6.46
C ALA A 21 -7.79 48.04 7.53
N GLN A 22 -8.81 47.24 7.81
CA GLN A 22 -8.61 45.97 8.50
C GLN A 22 -7.74 45.11 7.58
N SER A 23 -6.43 45.18 7.76
CA SER A 23 -5.52 44.15 7.28
C SER A 23 -5.89 42.85 7.98
N GLY A 24 -6.73 42.07 7.33
CA GLY A 24 -6.92 40.67 7.71
C GLY A 24 -5.58 39.99 7.70
N THR A 25 -4.96 39.89 8.85
CA THR A 25 -3.82 39.03 9.08
C THR A 25 -4.32 37.62 8.85
N HIS A 26 -4.16 37.11 7.60
CA HIS A 26 -4.07 35.68 7.38
C HIS A 26 -2.90 35.21 8.24
N THR A 27 -3.20 34.73 9.43
CA THR A 27 -2.25 33.97 10.23
C THR A 27 -1.93 32.73 9.43
N ALA A 28 -0.91 32.79 8.56
CA ALA A 28 -0.31 31.65 7.95
C ALA A 28 0.08 30.74 9.12
N ASN A 29 -0.46 29.51 9.16
CA ASN A 29 -0.03 28.52 10.12
C ASN A 29 1.50 28.45 10.05
N PRO A 30 2.23 28.60 11.15
CA PRO A 30 3.68 28.60 11.12
C PRO A 30 4.16 27.31 10.45
N THR A 31 5.00 27.44 9.45
CA THR A 31 5.60 26.28 8.77
C THR A 31 6.32 25.43 9.82
N PRO A 32 6.03 24.13 9.93
CA PRO A 32 6.68 23.27 10.91
C PRO A 32 8.19 23.30 10.73
N THR A 33 8.94 23.61 11.77
CA THR A 33 10.42 23.67 11.72
C THR A 33 11.07 22.36 12.05
N LYS A 34 10.39 21.49 12.81
CA LYS A 34 10.89 20.18 13.24
C LYS A 34 10.54 19.09 12.21
N ASN A 35 11.50 18.23 11.93
CA ASN A 35 11.27 17.05 11.10
C ASN A 35 10.48 15.97 11.88
N ILE A 36 10.13 14.85 11.18
CA ILE A 36 9.35 13.74 11.75
C ILE A 36 10.01 13.19 13.02
N VAL A 37 11.33 12.96 12.99
CA VAL A 37 12.09 12.36 14.10
C VAL A 37 12.14 13.32 15.30
N GLU A 38 12.41 14.59 15.05
CA GLU A 38 12.43 15.64 16.09
C GLU A 38 11.03 15.89 16.70
N THR A 39 10.01 15.86 15.86
CA THR A 39 8.62 16.01 16.32
C THR A 39 8.23 14.82 17.20
N ALA A 40 8.53 13.60 16.77
CA ALA A 40 8.27 12.39 17.55
C ALA A 40 9.03 12.41 18.88
N ALA A 41 10.31 12.79 18.88
CA ALA A 41 11.11 12.91 20.11
C ALA A 41 10.55 13.92 21.11
N GLY A 42 10.01 15.03 20.59
CA GLY A 42 9.45 16.09 21.43
C GLY A 42 8.13 15.75 22.13
N THR A 43 7.45 14.66 21.74
CA THR A 43 6.17 14.26 22.36
C THR A 43 6.33 13.38 23.59
N GLY A 44 7.46 12.68 23.72
CA GLY A 44 7.71 11.73 24.82
C GLY A 44 6.89 10.44 24.79
N THR A 45 6.09 10.20 23.73
CA THR A 45 5.18 9.03 23.60
C THR A 45 5.64 8.01 22.57
N PHE A 46 6.80 8.24 21.91
CA PHE A 46 7.34 7.41 20.84
C PHE A 46 8.77 6.93 21.14
N ASN A 47 9.12 6.75 22.41
CA ASN A 47 10.48 6.39 22.82
C ASN A 47 10.90 5.02 22.24
N THR A 48 9.99 4.05 22.28
CA THR A 48 10.21 2.70 21.73
C THR A 48 10.34 2.74 20.21
N LEU A 49 9.50 3.49 19.52
CA LEU A 49 9.58 3.69 18.06
C LEU A 49 10.92 4.31 17.65
N LEU A 50 11.36 5.36 18.34
CA LEU A 50 12.61 6.05 18.06
C LEU A 50 13.82 5.14 18.33
N SER A 51 13.80 4.37 19.39
CA SER A 51 14.82 3.37 19.71
C SER A 51 14.89 2.29 18.65
N ALA A 52 13.73 1.78 18.21
CA ALA A 52 13.61 0.81 17.12
C ALA A 52 14.13 1.38 15.78
N ALA A 53 13.79 2.63 15.45
CA ALA A 53 14.24 3.30 14.23
C ALA A 53 15.78 3.48 14.21
N LYS A 54 16.39 3.79 15.35
CA LYS A 54 17.84 3.86 15.51
C LYS A 54 18.48 2.49 15.35
N ALA A 55 17.96 1.46 16.02
CA ALA A 55 18.46 0.08 15.93
C ALA A 55 18.38 -0.47 14.49
N ALA A 56 17.30 -0.16 13.78
CA ALA A 56 17.14 -0.53 12.37
C ALA A 56 18.01 0.30 11.40
N GLY A 57 18.59 1.43 11.84
CA GLY A 57 19.34 2.35 10.99
C GLY A 57 18.46 3.18 10.05
N LEU A 58 17.21 3.41 10.39
CA LEU A 58 16.24 4.15 9.56
C LEU A 58 16.05 5.61 10.00
N ALA A 59 16.54 5.98 11.18
CA ALA A 59 16.32 7.33 11.73
C ALA A 59 16.83 8.43 10.78
N ASP A 60 18.04 8.30 10.23
CA ASP A 60 18.62 9.27 9.30
C ASP A 60 17.91 9.31 7.94
N ALA A 61 17.43 8.17 7.47
CA ALA A 61 16.65 8.10 6.22
C ALA A 61 15.33 8.87 6.33
N LEU A 62 14.66 8.80 7.48
CA LEU A 62 13.42 9.50 7.75
C LEU A 62 13.57 11.01 7.90
N THR A 63 14.77 11.54 8.01
CA THR A 63 15.03 13.00 8.03
C THR A 63 15.17 13.61 6.64
N LYS A 64 15.47 12.81 5.60
CA LYS A 64 15.92 13.30 4.28
C LYS A 64 14.84 13.28 3.18
N GLY A 65 13.69 12.65 3.41
CA GLY A 65 12.61 12.55 2.42
C GLY A 65 11.29 13.07 2.95
N GLU A 66 10.29 13.20 2.09
CA GLU A 66 8.92 13.48 2.48
C GLU A 66 8.18 12.17 2.76
N TYR A 67 7.68 12.02 3.98
CA TYR A 67 7.03 10.79 4.43
C TYR A 67 5.78 11.07 5.24
N THR A 68 4.88 10.11 5.23
CA THR A 68 3.80 9.96 6.21
C THR A 68 4.12 8.76 7.09
N VAL A 69 4.18 8.98 8.39
CA VAL A 69 4.50 7.94 9.38
C VAL A 69 3.26 7.63 10.22
N PHE A 70 2.84 6.38 10.19
CA PHE A 70 1.87 5.84 11.14
C PHE A 70 2.61 5.42 12.40
N ALA A 71 2.67 6.32 13.38
CA ALA A 71 3.52 6.19 14.57
C ALA A 71 2.78 5.46 15.70
N PRO A 72 3.14 4.21 16.05
CA PRO A 72 2.63 3.54 17.22
C PRO A 72 3.21 4.16 18.50
N THR A 73 2.36 4.36 19.50
CA THR A 73 2.77 4.87 20.81
C THR A 73 3.53 3.82 21.61
N ASP A 74 4.19 4.21 22.71
CA ASP A 74 4.83 3.26 23.62
C ASP A 74 3.80 2.26 24.20
N GLU A 75 2.55 2.70 24.41
CA GLU A 75 1.43 1.84 24.79
C GLU A 75 1.05 0.84 23.69
N ALA A 76 1.16 1.24 22.41
CA ALA A 76 0.94 0.33 21.28
C ALA A 76 1.97 -0.80 21.24
N PHE A 77 3.22 -0.49 21.54
CA PHE A 77 4.28 -1.51 21.69
C PHE A 77 4.05 -2.40 22.92
N ALA A 78 3.52 -1.85 24.02
CA ALA A 78 3.20 -2.61 25.22
C ALA A 78 2.08 -3.65 25.02
N LYS A 79 1.26 -3.51 23.96
CA LYS A 79 0.26 -4.52 23.57
C LYS A 79 0.89 -5.76 22.91
N LEU A 80 2.09 -5.64 22.37
CA LEU A 80 2.83 -6.78 21.84
C LEU A 80 3.37 -7.64 22.98
N ASP A 81 3.57 -8.92 22.70
CA ASP A 81 4.29 -9.78 23.63
C ASP A 81 5.69 -9.20 23.89
N LYS A 82 6.06 -9.08 25.17
CA LYS A 82 7.37 -8.54 25.58
C LYS A 82 8.52 -9.32 24.97
N GLN A 83 8.35 -10.63 24.79
CA GLN A 83 9.36 -11.47 24.15
C GLN A 83 9.54 -11.09 22.67
N VAL A 84 8.42 -10.85 21.95
CA VAL A 84 8.44 -10.41 20.55
C VAL A 84 9.18 -9.08 20.41
N VAL A 85 8.89 -8.10 21.27
CA VAL A 85 9.59 -6.80 21.26
C VAL A 85 11.08 -6.97 21.54
N ALA A 86 11.42 -7.76 22.55
CA ALA A 86 12.83 -8.04 22.91
C ALA A 86 13.56 -8.74 21.75
N ASP A 87 12.92 -9.70 21.11
CA ASP A 87 13.49 -10.42 19.97
C ASP A 87 13.69 -9.52 18.75
N LEU A 88 12.72 -8.65 18.43
CA LEU A 88 12.82 -7.69 17.33
C LEU A 88 13.98 -6.69 17.50
N LEU A 89 14.35 -6.37 18.72
CA LEU A 89 15.44 -5.44 19.02
C LEU A 89 16.83 -6.10 18.97
N LYS A 90 16.91 -7.43 18.84
CA LYS A 90 18.20 -8.13 18.70
C LYS A 90 18.86 -7.82 17.36
N PRO A 91 20.20 -7.72 17.31
CA PRO A 91 20.94 -7.43 16.07
C PRO A 91 20.63 -8.39 14.91
N GLU A 92 20.44 -9.67 15.21
CA GLU A 92 20.09 -10.70 14.22
C GLU A 92 18.73 -10.46 13.54
N ASN A 93 17.81 -9.78 14.22
CA ASN A 93 16.44 -9.47 13.72
C ASN A 93 16.32 -8.06 13.12
N LYS A 94 17.45 -7.37 12.91
CA LYS A 94 17.49 -6.01 12.37
C LYS A 94 16.73 -5.86 11.04
N MET A 95 16.82 -6.84 10.17
CA MET A 95 16.10 -6.82 8.88
C MET A 95 14.58 -6.91 9.06
N GLN A 96 14.13 -7.75 9.99
CA GLN A 96 12.71 -7.88 10.31
C GLN A 96 12.18 -6.60 10.97
N LEU A 97 12.92 -6.03 11.92
CA LEU A 97 12.59 -4.75 12.53
C LEU A 97 12.49 -3.63 11.47
N ALA A 98 13.47 -3.56 10.57
CA ALA A 98 13.45 -2.60 9.47
C ALA A 98 12.25 -2.79 8.54
N ALA A 99 11.85 -4.02 8.25
CA ALA A 99 10.67 -4.31 7.44
C ALA A 99 9.37 -3.83 8.12
N ILE A 100 9.22 -4.06 9.42
CA ILE A 100 8.08 -3.57 10.21
C ILE A 100 8.04 -2.05 10.21
N LEU A 101 9.17 -1.38 10.50
CA LEU A 101 9.22 0.08 10.52
C LEU A 101 8.95 0.70 9.15
N LYS A 102 9.50 0.12 8.07
CA LYS A 102 9.21 0.55 6.70
C LYS A 102 7.72 0.35 6.32
N TYR A 103 7.05 -0.63 6.93
CA TYR A 103 5.61 -0.84 6.73
C TYR A 103 4.76 0.25 7.38
N HIS A 104 5.28 0.95 8.38
CA HIS A 104 4.63 2.12 8.99
C HIS A 104 4.87 3.43 8.24
N VAL A 105 5.63 3.42 7.15
CA VAL A 105 6.04 4.63 6.43
C VAL A 105 5.55 4.59 4.99
N VAL A 106 4.90 5.66 4.59
CA VAL A 106 4.42 5.92 3.22
C VAL A 106 5.18 7.09 2.64
N VAL A 107 5.51 7.04 1.34
CA VAL A 107 6.18 8.14 0.63
C VAL A 107 5.20 9.28 0.40
N GLY A 108 5.66 10.51 0.67
CA GLY A 108 4.88 11.74 0.50
C GLY A 108 4.04 12.13 1.71
N LYS A 109 3.37 13.26 1.60
CA LYS A 109 2.48 13.82 2.64
C LYS A 109 1.05 13.40 2.34
N VAL A 110 0.54 12.40 3.05
CA VAL A 110 -0.83 11.90 2.95
C VAL A 110 -1.64 12.40 4.12
N MET A 111 -2.45 13.43 3.91
CA MET A 111 -3.38 13.93 4.91
C MET A 111 -4.58 12.99 5.05
N VAL A 112 -5.26 13.00 6.19
CA VAL A 112 -6.44 12.15 6.41
C VAL A 112 -7.52 12.34 5.34
N LYS A 113 -7.73 13.57 4.86
CA LYS A 113 -8.68 13.89 3.78
C LYS A 113 -8.34 13.20 2.44
N ASP A 114 -7.06 12.97 2.17
CA ASP A 114 -6.60 12.30 0.95
C ASP A 114 -6.58 10.79 1.15
N ALA A 115 -6.18 10.32 2.33
CA ALA A 115 -6.28 8.93 2.75
C ALA A 115 -7.73 8.38 2.69
N ALA A 116 -8.74 9.23 2.98
CA ALA A 116 -10.16 8.87 2.91
C ALA A 116 -10.65 8.51 1.49
N LYS A 117 -9.91 8.87 0.45
CA LYS A 117 -10.20 8.53 -0.94
C LYS A 117 -9.58 7.19 -1.37
N LEU A 118 -8.75 6.60 -0.52
CA LEU A 118 -7.97 5.39 -0.79
C LEU A 118 -8.47 4.25 0.10
N THR A 119 -8.43 3.04 -0.41
CA THR A 119 -8.67 1.82 0.37
C THR A 119 -7.38 1.20 0.89
N ALA A 120 -6.26 1.53 0.27
CA ALA A 120 -4.92 1.09 0.66
C ALA A 120 -3.85 2.02 0.07
N THR A 121 -2.66 2.05 0.66
CA THR A 121 -1.52 2.82 0.16
C THR A 121 -0.23 2.00 0.23
N PRO A 122 0.69 2.11 -0.75
CA PRO A 122 1.98 1.43 -0.70
C PRO A 122 2.87 2.02 0.39
N THR A 123 3.58 1.17 1.09
CA THR A 123 4.54 1.55 2.13
C THR A 123 5.98 1.37 1.65
N LEU A 124 6.94 1.88 2.43
CA LEU A 124 8.37 1.72 2.09
C LEU A 124 8.85 0.26 2.12
N ASN A 125 8.10 -0.66 2.72
CA ASN A 125 8.46 -2.08 2.66
C ASN A 125 7.94 -2.76 1.39
N GLY A 126 7.18 -2.05 0.56
CA GLY A 126 6.62 -2.53 -0.70
C GLY A 126 5.24 -3.18 -0.59
N GLN A 127 4.78 -3.58 0.59
CA GLN A 127 3.40 -4.04 0.80
C GLN A 127 2.45 -2.85 0.95
N ARG A 128 1.18 -3.03 0.60
CA ARG A 128 0.15 -2.01 0.87
C ARG A 128 -0.41 -2.14 2.27
N ILE A 129 -0.67 -1.00 2.89
CA ILE A 129 -1.40 -0.90 4.15
C ILE A 129 -2.86 -0.52 3.86
N ALA A 130 -3.80 -1.26 4.42
CA ALA A 130 -5.21 -0.98 4.26
C ALA A 130 -5.60 0.29 5.03
N LEU A 131 -6.44 1.12 4.42
CA LEU A 131 -6.94 2.37 4.97
C LEU A 131 -8.47 2.27 5.09
N ASP A 132 -9.00 2.46 6.29
CA ASP A 132 -10.44 2.62 6.56
C ASP A 132 -10.63 3.88 7.41
N VAL A 133 -10.36 5.02 6.80
CA VAL A 133 -10.38 6.32 7.47
C VAL A 133 -11.73 7.04 7.36
N ALA A 134 -12.65 6.51 6.52
CA ALA A 134 -14.02 7.02 6.39
C ALA A 134 -14.96 6.48 7.49
N ALA A 135 -14.56 5.47 8.23
CA ALA A 135 -15.31 4.91 9.35
C ALA A 135 -15.40 5.90 10.52
N LYS A 136 -16.38 5.70 11.41
CA LYS A 136 -16.52 6.49 12.65
C LYS A 136 -15.24 6.48 13.50
N GLN A 137 -14.50 5.38 13.47
CA GLN A 137 -13.18 5.22 14.06
C GLN A 137 -12.21 4.94 12.91
N PRO A 138 -11.37 5.90 12.51
CA PRO A 138 -10.38 5.69 11.47
C PRO A 138 -9.42 4.56 11.82
N MET A 139 -9.15 3.67 10.87
CA MET A 139 -8.24 2.54 11.03
C MET A 139 -7.22 2.47 9.90
N VAL A 140 -6.01 2.05 10.23
CA VAL A 140 -4.91 1.85 9.29
C VAL A 140 -4.24 0.52 9.60
N GLY A 141 -4.29 -0.41 8.65
CA GLY A 141 -3.72 -1.76 8.85
C GLY A 141 -4.30 -2.52 10.04
N GLY A 142 -5.55 -2.22 10.44
CA GLY A 142 -6.20 -2.80 11.62
C GLY A 142 -5.92 -2.06 12.93
N ALA A 143 -5.00 -1.07 12.96
CA ALA A 143 -4.76 -0.21 14.11
C ALA A 143 -5.70 1.00 14.10
N LYS A 144 -6.19 1.42 15.27
CA LYS A 144 -6.99 2.63 15.41
C LYS A 144 -6.10 3.87 15.31
N VAL A 145 -6.55 4.87 14.56
CA VAL A 145 -5.88 6.16 14.50
C VAL A 145 -6.35 7.02 15.68
N LEU A 146 -5.41 7.40 16.54
CA LEU A 146 -5.64 8.21 17.74
C LEU A 146 -5.57 9.70 17.44
N LYS A 147 -4.63 10.10 16.58
CA LYS A 147 -4.43 11.50 16.17
C LYS A 147 -3.93 11.55 14.73
N THR A 148 -4.44 12.53 13.97
CA THR A 148 -4.11 12.70 12.55
C THR A 148 -3.37 14.00 12.30
N ASP A 149 -2.73 14.08 11.13
CA ASP A 149 -2.22 15.31 10.51
C ASP A 149 -1.27 16.15 11.41
N ILE A 150 -0.43 15.47 12.21
CA ILE A 150 0.66 16.16 12.91
C ILE A 150 1.69 16.56 11.87
N SER A 151 1.72 17.83 11.53
CA SER A 151 2.59 18.39 10.50
C SER A 151 4.04 18.50 10.97
N CYS A 152 4.96 18.04 10.11
CA CYS A 152 6.40 18.15 10.26
C CYS A 152 7.00 18.86 9.05
N SER A 153 8.22 19.39 9.17
CA SER A 153 8.90 20.05 8.04
C SER A 153 9.04 19.13 6.81
N ASN A 154 9.29 17.85 7.06
CA ASN A 154 9.48 16.83 6.03
C ASN A 154 8.37 15.77 5.99
N GLY A 155 7.18 16.01 6.51
CA GLY A 155 6.11 15.02 6.41
C GLY A 155 4.96 15.20 7.40
N ILE A 156 4.28 14.07 7.64
CA ILE A 156 3.10 13.99 8.50
C ILE A 156 3.22 12.78 9.42
N ILE A 157 2.76 12.92 10.66
CA ILE A 157 2.63 11.80 11.60
C ILE A 157 1.14 11.58 11.87
N HIS A 158 0.70 10.32 11.76
CA HIS A 158 -0.57 9.82 12.27
C HIS A 158 -0.28 8.87 13.42
N VAL A 159 -0.87 9.12 14.57
CA VAL A 159 -0.66 8.31 15.77
C VAL A 159 -1.59 7.11 15.76
N VAL A 160 -1.06 5.93 15.98
CA VAL A 160 -1.83 4.68 16.00
C VAL A 160 -1.70 3.96 17.35
N ASP A 161 -2.75 3.23 17.72
CA ASP A 161 -2.87 2.54 19.01
C ASP A 161 -2.23 1.15 19.05
N SER A 162 -1.74 0.67 17.92
CA SER A 162 -1.17 -0.67 17.79
C SER A 162 -0.07 -0.69 16.74
N VAL A 163 0.92 -1.55 16.90
CA VAL A 163 1.96 -1.80 15.90
C VAL A 163 1.36 -2.58 14.73
N ILE A 164 1.54 -2.07 13.52
CA ILE A 164 1.01 -2.67 12.30
C ILE A 164 2.06 -3.62 11.73
N MET A 165 1.70 -4.89 11.57
CA MET A 165 2.63 -5.91 11.12
C MET A 165 2.45 -6.21 9.62
N PRO A 166 3.52 -6.18 8.81
CA PRO A 166 3.46 -6.68 7.44
C PRO A 166 3.25 -8.19 7.44
N THR A 167 2.70 -8.74 6.36
CA THR A 167 2.68 -10.21 6.22
C THR A 167 4.09 -10.73 6.02
N THR A 168 4.43 -11.79 6.74
CA THR A 168 5.72 -12.51 6.59
C THR A 168 5.59 -13.73 5.70
N LYS A 169 4.34 -14.15 5.39
CA LYS A 169 4.07 -15.34 4.60
C LYS A 169 4.34 -15.09 3.13
N THR A 170 5.04 -16.03 2.52
CA THR A 170 5.32 -16.05 1.09
C THR A 170 4.09 -16.44 0.28
N ILE A 171 4.15 -16.25 -1.04
CA ILE A 171 3.07 -16.62 -1.96
C ILE A 171 2.69 -18.11 -1.84
N PRO A 172 3.64 -19.09 -1.86
CA PRO A 172 3.30 -20.49 -1.69
C PRO A 172 2.68 -20.83 -0.32
N GLU A 173 3.14 -20.18 0.75
CA GLU A 173 2.58 -20.38 2.11
C GLU A 173 1.13 -19.92 2.19
N ILE A 174 0.81 -18.73 1.65
CA ILE A 174 -0.56 -18.22 1.60
C ILE A 174 -1.44 -19.12 0.74
N ALA A 175 -0.94 -19.59 -0.41
CA ALA A 175 -1.67 -20.51 -1.29
C ALA A 175 -1.95 -21.84 -0.59
N ALA A 176 -1.00 -22.37 0.20
CA ALA A 176 -1.17 -23.61 0.95
C ALA A 176 -2.23 -23.47 2.06
N GLU A 177 -2.19 -22.37 2.82
CA GLU A 177 -3.17 -22.09 3.88
C GLU A 177 -4.59 -21.88 3.36
N ALA A 178 -4.73 -21.27 2.18
CA ALA A 178 -6.03 -21.05 1.56
C ALA A 178 -6.75 -22.37 1.17
N GLY A 179 -6.04 -23.47 1.06
CA GLY A 179 -6.57 -24.81 0.82
C GLY A 179 -7.24 -25.03 -0.54
N SER A 180 -7.30 -24.01 -1.38
CA SER A 180 -7.98 -24.01 -2.70
C SER A 180 -7.03 -23.94 -3.91
N PHE A 181 -5.72 -24.16 -3.67
CA PHE A 181 -4.67 -24.09 -4.68
C PHE A 181 -3.78 -25.35 -4.70
N LYS A 182 -4.34 -26.48 -4.31
CA LYS A 182 -3.61 -27.75 -4.22
C LYS A 182 -3.00 -28.15 -5.58
N THR A 183 -3.78 -28.02 -6.64
CA THR A 183 -3.35 -28.34 -8.02
C THR A 183 -2.26 -27.38 -8.49
N LEU A 184 -2.40 -26.07 -8.21
CA LEU A 184 -1.39 -25.06 -8.55
C LEU A 184 -0.06 -25.33 -7.84
N LEU A 185 -0.09 -25.65 -6.55
CA LEU A 185 1.10 -25.94 -5.75
C LEU A 185 1.79 -27.23 -6.24
N ALA A 186 1.01 -28.26 -6.56
CA ALA A 186 1.54 -29.50 -7.16
C ALA A 186 2.20 -29.22 -8.52
N ALA A 187 1.57 -28.40 -9.37
CA ALA A 187 2.10 -27.98 -10.65
C ALA A 187 3.40 -27.19 -10.52
N ALA A 188 3.45 -26.20 -9.57
CA ALA A 188 4.65 -25.42 -9.31
C ALA A 188 5.82 -26.31 -8.85
N LYS A 189 5.55 -27.31 -8.00
CA LYS A 189 6.54 -28.29 -7.56
C LYS A 189 7.04 -29.15 -8.71
N ALA A 190 6.14 -29.70 -9.53
CA ALA A 190 6.47 -30.53 -10.68
C ALA A 190 7.29 -29.77 -11.74
N ALA A 191 6.98 -28.50 -11.96
CA ALA A 191 7.73 -27.62 -12.86
C ALA A 191 9.10 -27.18 -12.29
N GLY A 192 9.37 -27.36 -10.99
CA GLY A 192 10.58 -26.88 -10.33
C GLY A 192 10.58 -25.36 -10.04
N LEU A 193 9.40 -24.73 -10.00
CA LEU A 193 9.25 -23.28 -9.77
C LEU A 193 8.87 -22.94 -8.32
N ALA A 194 8.56 -23.94 -7.49
CA ALA A 194 8.10 -23.71 -6.12
C ALA A 194 9.12 -22.96 -5.25
N GLU A 195 10.40 -23.29 -5.39
CA GLU A 195 11.49 -22.62 -4.66
C GLU A 195 11.65 -21.17 -5.12
N THR A 196 11.76 -20.93 -6.42
CA THR A 196 11.86 -19.56 -6.98
C THR A 196 10.69 -18.69 -6.55
N LEU A 197 9.45 -19.22 -6.60
CA LEU A 197 8.25 -18.49 -6.17
C LEU A 197 8.18 -18.28 -4.65
N GLY A 198 8.96 -19.02 -3.87
CA GLY A 198 9.03 -18.88 -2.41
C GLY A 198 10.16 -17.97 -1.93
N THR A 199 11.26 -17.89 -2.67
CA THR A 199 12.48 -17.19 -2.24
C THR A 199 12.75 -15.88 -2.98
N GLU A 200 12.30 -15.79 -4.23
CA GLU A 200 12.50 -14.61 -5.07
C GLU A 200 11.25 -13.71 -5.09
N GLY A 201 11.39 -12.54 -5.72
CA GLY A 201 10.30 -11.59 -5.89
C GLY A 201 10.81 -10.14 -5.91
N PRO A 202 9.92 -9.17 -5.86
CA PRO A 202 8.47 -9.36 -5.75
C PRO A 202 7.81 -9.87 -7.05
N PHE A 203 6.77 -10.70 -6.88
CA PHE A 203 5.97 -11.22 -7.99
C PHE A 203 4.48 -10.90 -7.82
N THR A 204 3.78 -10.83 -8.95
CA THR A 204 2.32 -10.86 -8.99
C THR A 204 1.88 -12.16 -9.63
N ILE A 205 1.09 -12.96 -8.92
CA ILE A 205 0.62 -14.24 -9.41
C ILE A 205 -0.89 -14.19 -9.65
N PHE A 206 -1.29 -14.51 -10.87
CA PHE A 206 -2.69 -14.77 -11.20
C PHE A 206 -2.94 -16.26 -10.94
N ALA A 207 -3.38 -16.57 -9.72
CA ALA A 207 -3.49 -17.93 -9.20
C ALA A 207 -4.83 -18.59 -9.57
N PRO A 208 -4.86 -19.57 -10.49
CA PRO A 208 -6.06 -20.36 -10.72
C PRO A 208 -6.33 -21.25 -9.50
N ASN A 209 -7.56 -21.22 -8.98
CA ASN A 209 -7.97 -22.12 -7.92
C ASN A 209 -8.23 -23.54 -8.46
N ASP A 210 -8.44 -24.54 -7.59
CA ASP A 210 -8.65 -25.93 -8.01
C ASP A 210 -9.85 -26.06 -8.97
N LYS A 211 -10.93 -25.29 -8.76
CA LYS A 211 -12.07 -25.23 -9.69
C LYS A 211 -11.72 -24.70 -11.08
N ALA A 212 -10.69 -23.86 -11.19
CA ALA A 212 -10.21 -23.39 -12.48
C ALA A 212 -9.52 -24.51 -13.28
N PHE A 213 -8.83 -25.40 -12.60
CA PHE A 213 -8.23 -26.59 -13.22
C PHE A 213 -9.27 -27.63 -13.64
N GLU A 214 -10.37 -27.79 -12.90
CA GLU A 214 -11.49 -28.66 -13.25
C GLU A 214 -12.17 -28.26 -14.57
N LYS A 215 -12.05 -27.01 -15.00
CA LYS A 215 -12.58 -26.54 -16.30
C LYS A 215 -11.71 -26.93 -17.50
N LEU A 216 -10.52 -27.45 -17.26
CA LEU A 216 -9.68 -27.99 -18.35
C LEU A 216 -10.24 -29.33 -18.86
N PRO A 217 -9.97 -29.70 -20.14
CA PRO A 217 -10.36 -31.02 -20.64
C PRO A 217 -9.81 -32.13 -19.76
N ALA A 218 -10.60 -33.19 -19.58
CA ALA A 218 -10.20 -34.32 -18.75
C ALA A 218 -8.82 -34.89 -19.19
N GLY A 219 -7.99 -35.26 -18.21
CA GLY A 219 -6.63 -35.79 -18.45
C GLY A 219 -5.58 -34.72 -18.76
N THR A 220 -5.96 -33.44 -18.92
CA THR A 220 -5.00 -32.36 -19.22
C THR A 220 -4.03 -32.13 -18.06
N VAL A 221 -4.54 -32.08 -16.84
CA VAL A 221 -3.72 -31.83 -15.63
C VAL A 221 -2.73 -32.99 -15.44
N GLU A 222 -3.21 -34.23 -15.50
CA GLU A 222 -2.38 -35.44 -15.38
C GLU A 222 -1.30 -35.47 -16.46
N THR A 223 -1.64 -35.08 -17.69
CA THR A 223 -0.69 -35.01 -18.78
C THR A 223 0.38 -33.94 -18.55
N LEU A 224 -0.02 -32.75 -18.09
CA LEU A 224 0.92 -31.66 -17.80
C LEU A 224 1.87 -31.98 -16.63
N LEU A 225 1.43 -32.79 -15.67
CA LEU A 225 2.24 -33.17 -14.51
C LEU A 225 3.29 -34.24 -14.83
N LYS A 226 3.23 -34.88 -16.01
CA LYS A 226 4.22 -35.87 -16.41
C LYS A 226 5.60 -35.22 -16.66
N PRO A 227 6.72 -35.94 -16.32
CA PRO A 227 8.07 -35.38 -16.47
C PRO A 227 8.41 -34.86 -17.87
N GLU A 228 7.90 -35.53 -18.92
CA GLU A 228 8.08 -35.14 -20.33
C GLU A 228 7.44 -33.79 -20.67
N ASN A 229 6.44 -33.35 -19.90
CA ASN A 229 5.75 -32.07 -20.09
C ASN A 229 6.24 -30.97 -19.14
N LYS A 230 7.31 -31.20 -18.37
CA LYS A 230 7.82 -30.25 -17.36
C LYS A 230 8.04 -28.83 -17.93
N GLN A 231 8.66 -28.74 -19.11
CA GLN A 231 8.91 -27.43 -19.74
C GLN A 231 7.60 -26.73 -20.11
N LYS A 232 6.65 -27.45 -20.71
CA LYS A 232 5.34 -26.89 -21.06
C LYS A 232 4.56 -26.41 -19.81
N LEU A 233 4.63 -27.20 -18.74
CA LEU A 233 4.03 -26.81 -17.45
C LEU A 233 4.71 -25.55 -16.88
N ALA A 234 6.04 -25.49 -16.92
CA ALA A 234 6.79 -24.31 -16.48
C ALA A 234 6.43 -23.07 -17.30
N ASP A 235 6.26 -23.18 -18.61
CA ASP A 235 5.87 -22.08 -19.47
C ASP A 235 4.44 -21.57 -19.16
N ILE A 236 3.50 -22.49 -18.93
CA ILE A 236 2.14 -22.14 -18.49
C ILE A 236 2.20 -21.40 -17.14
N LEU A 237 2.96 -21.90 -16.17
CA LEU A 237 3.07 -21.26 -14.86
C LEU A 237 3.76 -19.89 -14.95
N LYS A 238 4.82 -19.74 -15.73
CA LYS A 238 5.47 -18.44 -15.99
C LYS A 238 4.53 -17.44 -16.64
N TYR A 239 3.57 -17.89 -17.45
CA TYR A 239 2.55 -17.05 -18.04
C TYR A 239 1.53 -16.50 -17.03
N HIS A 240 1.42 -17.13 -15.86
CA HIS A 240 0.58 -16.63 -14.75
C HIS A 240 1.33 -15.67 -13.83
N VAL A 241 2.61 -15.42 -14.05
CA VAL A 241 3.45 -14.62 -13.15
C VAL A 241 3.96 -13.36 -13.86
N VAL A 242 3.83 -12.24 -13.19
CA VAL A 242 4.37 -10.94 -13.61
C VAL A 242 5.41 -10.51 -12.58
N SER A 243 6.50 -9.90 -13.03
CA SER A 243 7.50 -9.30 -12.13
C SER A 243 6.96 -8.06 -11.45
N GLY A 244 7.27 -7.88 -10.18
CA GLY A 244 6.81 -6.75 -9.37
C GLY A 244 5.47 -6.98 -8.68
N ARG A 245 5.08 -6.00 -7.86
CA ARG A 245 3.76 -5.93 -7.23
C ARG A 245 2.83 -5.12 -8.12
N VAL A 246 1.92 -5.75 -8.80
CA VAL A 246 0.91 -5.13 -9.66
C VAL A 246 -0.45 -5.33 -9.00
N TYR A 247 -1.06 -4.26 -8.56
CA TYR A 247 -2.38 -4.29 -7.95
C TYR A 247 -3.47 -4.10 -9.00
N ASP A 248 -4.71 -4.45 -8.66
CA ASP A 248 -5.84 -4.44 -9.59
C ASP A 248 -6.06 -3.09 -10.30
N ALA A 249 -6.02 -1.98 -9.55
CA ALA A 249 -6.17 -0.64 -10.12
C ALA A 249 -5.03 -0.30 -11.10
N GLU A 250 -3.80 -0.70 -10.79
CA GLU A 250 -2.63 -0.49 -11.64
C GLU A 250 -2.68 -1.38 -12.88
N ALA A 251 -3.06 -2.66 -12.70
CA ALA A 251 -3.25 -3.59 -13.80
C ALA A 251 -4.30 -3.09 -14.81
N LEU A 252 -5.44 -2.60 -14.28
CA LEU A 252 -6.51 -2.04 -15.12
C LEU A 252 -6.09 -0.75 -15.83
N LYS A 253 -5.35 0.13 -15.14
CA LYS A 253 -4.82 1.36 -15.74
C LYS A 253 -3.82 1.08 -16.86
N ALA A 254 -2.94 0.10 -16.66
CA ALA A 254 -1.95 -0.31 -17.67
C ALA A 254 -2.59 -1.08 -18.83
N GLY A 255 -3.69 -1.80 -18.58
CA GLY A 255 -4.41 -2.61 -19.55
C GLY A 255 -3.70 -3.88 -19.99
N LYS A 256 -2.38 -3.98 -19.76
CA LYS A 256 -1.55 -5.15 -20.12
C LYS A 256 -0.34 -5.25 -19.19
N ALA A 257 0.19 -6.47 -19.02
CA ALA A 257 1.43 -6.70 -18.28
C ALA A 257 2.24 -7.82 -18.94
N GLU A 258 3.58 -7.68 -18.94
CA GLU A 258 4.49 -8.72 -19.42
C GLU A 258 4.65 -9.78 -18.36
N THR A 259 4.56 -11.05 -18.78
CA THR A 259 4.69 -12.21 -17.90
C THR A 259 6.15 -12.69 -17.81
N LEU A 260 6.47 -13.55 -16.85
CA LEU A 260 7.77 -14.22 -16.80
C LEU A 260 8.02 -15.16 -18.00
N LEU A 261 6.99 -15.51 -18.77
CA LEU A 261 7.16 -16.14 -20.06
C LEU A 261 7.45 -15.04 -21.10
N SER A 262 8.74 -14.80 -21.36
CA SER A 262 9.23 -13.71 -22.20
C SER A 262 8.42 -13.48 -23.48
N LYS A 263 8.17 -12.22 -23.81
CA LYS A 263 7.37 -11.75 -24.96
C LYS A 263 5.87 -12.10 -24.91
N ASN A 264 5.41 -12.65 -23.79
CA ASN A 264 4.00 -12.99 -23.60
C ASN A 264 3.34 -11.97 -22.65
N MET A 265 2.24 -11.38 -23.09
CA MET A 265 1.49 -10.38 -22.36
C MET A 265 0.16 -10.96 -21.88
N ILE A 266 -0.26 -10.56 -20.72
CA ILE A 266 -1.65 -10.69 -20.26
C ILE A 266 -2.37 -9.36 -20.39
N MET A 267 -3.68 -9.42 -20.64
CA MET A 267 -4.53 -8.25 -20.78
C MET A 267 -5.45 -8.14 -19.56
N ALA A 268 -5.43 -6.99 -18.89
CA ALA A 268 -6.35 -6.68 -17.81
C ALA A 268 -7.47 -5.77 -18.32
N LYS A 269 -8.72 -6.16 -18.12
CA LYS A 269 -9.90 -5.40 -18.56
C LYS A 269 -10.98 -5.42 -17.48
N GLN A 270 -11.65 -4.29 -17.32
CA GLN A 270 -12.86 -4.23 -16.51
C GLN A 270 -14.08 -4.46 -17.41
N MET A 271 -14.96 -5.36 -17.01
CA MET A 271 -16.22 -5.67 -17.70
C MET A 271 -17.38 -5.56 -16.72
N GLY A 272 -18.04 -4.40 -16.70
CA GLY A 272 -19.03 -4.08 -15.69
C GLY A 272 -18.40 -4.01 -14.30
N LYS A 273 -18.85 -4.89 -13.39
CA LYS A 273 -18.28 -5.02 -12.02
C LYS A 273 -17.13 -6.01 -11.93
N ASP A 274 -16.87 -6.78 -12.97
CA ASP A 274 -15.89 -7.86 -12.97
C ASP A 274 -14.55 -7.38 -13.58
N VAL A 275 -13.46 -7.82 -13.00
CA VAL A 275 -12.12 -7.68 -13.58
C VAL A 275 -11.80 -9.00 -14.28
N LYS A 276 -11.26 -8.93 -15.49
CA LYS A 276 -10.80 -10.07 -16.27
C LYS A 276 -9.32 -9.93 -16.62
N ILE A 277 -8.62 -11.04 -16.53
CA ILE A 277 -7.28 -11.22 -17.07
C ILE A 277 -7.38 -12.20 -18.24
N ASN A 278 -7.16 -11.70 -19.47
CA ASN A 278 -7.55 -12.40 -20.69
C ASN A 278 -9.03 -12.85 -20.60
N ASP A 279 -9.29 -14.17 -20.61
CA ASP A 279 -10.62 -14.75 -20.50
C ASP A 279 -11.01 -15.15 -19.06
N ALA A 280 -10.05 -15.13 -18.13
CA ALA A 280 -10.27 -15.50 -16.74
C ALA A 280 -10.91 -14.35 -15.94
N LYS A 281 -11.94 -14.65 -15.17
CA LYS A 281 -12.51 -13.73 -14.20
C LYS A 281 -11.65 -13.72 -12.93
N VAL A 282 -11.33 -12.53 -12.42
CA VAL A 282 -10.68 -12.37 -11.13
C VAL A 282 -11.73 -12.51 -10.03
N LEU A 283 -11.52 -13.48 -9.14
CA LEU A 283 -12.41 -13.80 -8.02
C LEU A 283 -12.06 -13.02 -6.76
N LYS A 284 -10.75 -12.80 -6.54
CA LYS A 284 -10.23 -12.03 -5.41
C LYS A 284 -8.95 -11.32 -5.83
N THR A 285 -8.81 -10.06 -5.47
CA THR A 285 -7.65 -9.22 -5.81
C THR A 285 -6.79 -8.91 -4.59
N ASN A 286 -5.56 -8.50 -4.82
CA ASN A 286 -4.70 -7.83 -3.86
C ASN A 286 -4.45 -8.62 -2.56
N ILE A 287 -4.27 -9.95 -2.63
CA ILE A 287 -3.85 -10.72 -1.48
C ILE A 287 -2.34 -10.50 -1.30
N GLU A 288 -1.98 -9.81 -0.23
CA GLU A 288 -0.58 -9.49 0.09
C GLU A 288 0.21 -10.72 0.53
N ALA A 289 1.42 -10.85 -0.01
CA ALA A 289 2.44 -11.79 0.45
C ALA A 289 3.75 -11.06 0.74
N SER A 290 4.64 -11.64 1.52
CA SER A 290 5.95 -11.03 1.83
C SER A 290 6.76 -10.79 0.56
N ASN A 291 6.67 -11.70 -0.41
CA ASN A 291 7.37 -11.65 -1.67
C ASN A 291 6.48 -11.40 -2.90
N GLY A 292 5.27 -10.82 -2.72
CA GLY A 292 4.44 -10.46 -3.87
C GLY A 292 2.96 -10.23 -3.58
N VAL A 293 2.15 -10.37 -4.62
CA VAL A 293 0.69 -10.19 -4.59
C VAL A 293 0.02 -11.35 -5.34
N ILE A 294 -1.11 -11.83 -4.83
CA ILE A 294 -1.89 -12.88 -5.46
C ILE A 294 -3.24 -12.33 -5.90
N HIS A 295 -3.61 -12.60 -7.15
CA HIS A 295 -4.96 -12.42 -7.68
C HIS A 295 -5.54 -13.79 -8.02
N VAL A 296 -6.67 -14.13 -7.42
CA VAL A 296 -7.32 -15.43 -7.66
C VAL A 296 -8.16 -15.36 -8.92
N ILE A 297 -7.96 -16.30 -9.82
CA ILE A 297 -8.68 -16.40 -11.10
C ILE A 297 -9.46 -17.70 -11.23
N ASP A 298 -10.52 -17.66 -12.03
CA ASP A 298 -11.46 -18.78 -12.24
C ASP A 298 -11.11 -19.71 -13.41
N ARG A 299 -10.00 -19.44 -14.11
CA ARG A 299 -9.51 -20.23 -15.25
C ARG A 299 -8.01 -20.24 -15.31
N VAL A 300 -7.43 -21.32 -15.84
CA VAL A 300 -6.00 -21.39 -16.16
C VAL A 300 -5.73 -20.55 -17.42
N LEU A 301 -4.75 -19.65 -17.34
CA LEU A 301 -4.30 -18.87 -18.50
C LEU A 301 -3.41 -19.76 -19.39
N THR A 302 -3.65 -19.72 -20.67
CA THR A 302 -2.81 -20.41 -21.66
C THR A 302 -2.16 -19.40 -22.58
N PRO A 303 -0.82 -19.45 -22.77
CA PRO A 303 -0.17 -18.57 -23.75
C PRO A 303 -0.70 -18.87 -25.16
N ALA A 304 -0.84 -17.82 -25.97
CA ALA A 304 -1.12 -17.99 -27.39
C ALA A 304 0.03 -18.80 -28.04
N LYS A 305 -0.35 -19.68 -28.97
CA LYS A 305 0.63 -20.48 -29.72
C LYS A 305 1.48 -19.59 -30.64
#